data_cf7a19dcd20618cba19aab1651aa7984
#
_entry.id   cf7a19dcd20618cba19aab1651aa7984
#
_cell.length_a   1.000
_cell.length_b   1.000
_cell.length_c   1.000
_cell.angle_alpha   90.00
_cell.angle_beta   90.00
_cell.angle_gamma   90.00
#
_symmetry.space_group_name_H-M   'P 1'
#
loop_
_entity.id
_entity.type
_entity.pdbx_description
1 polymer ?
#
loop_
_entity_poly.entity_id
_entity_poly.type
_entity_poly.pdbx_seq_one_letter_code
_entity_poly.pdbx_strand_id
1 'polypeptide(L)'
;MEDFETSVDLNVDAYIPDSYISNEFQKLDIYKRIAGIETQQDYDDMLEELLDRFGEPGKAVLNLLAIAKLKAIAHQGYVTEIKQTGKTVRFTLY
;
A
#
# COMPACT_ATOMS: atom_id res chain seq x y z
N MET A 1 21.86 -6.51 6.82
CA MET A 1 20.63 -6.49 5.99
C MET A 1 19.54 -7.29 6.70
N GLU A 2 18.37 -6.73 6.80
CA GLU A 2 17.24 -7.41 7.42
C GLU A 2 16.69 -8.47 6.47
N ASP A 3 16.53 -9.70 6.97
CA ASP A 3 15.95 -10.80 6.21
C ASP A 3 14.53 -11.10 6.67
N PHE A 4 13.71 -10.08 6.72
CA PHE A 4 12.31 -10.27 7.08
C PHE A 4 11.40 -9.46 6.18
N GLU A 5 10.18 -9.89 6.04
CA GLU A 5 9.13 -9.16 5.37
C GLU A 5 8.17 -8.59 6.41
N THR A 6 7.55 -7.47 6.07
CA THR A 6 6.54 -6.86 6.93
C THR A 6 5.17 -7.09 6.30
N SER A 7 4.24 -7.59 7.10
CA SER A 7 2.85 -7.75 6.68
C SER A 7 1.96 -6.75 7.41
N VAL A 8 0.94 -6.25 6.71
CA VAL A 8 -0.05 -5.33 7.26
C VAL A 8 -1.43 -5.89 6.95
N ASP A 9 -2.20 -6.15 8.00
CA ASP A 9 -3.55 -6.71 7.90
C ASP A 9 -4.50 -5.81 8.69
N LEU A 10 -5.20 -4.95 7.96
CA LEU A 10 -6.15 -3.99 8.52
C LEU A 10 -7.53 -4.20 7.91
N ASN A 11 -8.59 -3.91 8.68
CA ASN A 11 -9.98 -4.07 8.24
C ASN A 11 -10.43 -2.89 7.36
N VAL A 12 -9.77 -2.73 6.21
CA VAL A 12 -10.11 -1.69 5.24
C VAL A 12 -10.09 -2.28 3.85
N ASP A 13 -10.91 -1.73 2.96
CA ASP A 13 -10.87 -2.11 1.55
C ASP A 13 -9.68 -1.40 0.90
N ALA A 14 -8.76 -2.19 0.35
CA ALA A 14 -7.55 -1.69 -0.26
C ALA A 14 -7.27 -2.49 -1.54
N TYR A 15 -7.70 -1.97 -2.67
CA TYR A 15 -7.55 -2.62 -3.97
C TYR A 15 -7.77 -1.61 -5.09
N ILE A 16 -7.47 -2.02 -6.32
CA ILE A 16 -7.72 -1.21 -7.51
C ILE A 16 -8.99 -1.71 -8.19
N PRO A 17 -10.11 -0.97 -8.10
CA PRO A 17 -11.35 -1.37 -8.76
C PRO A 17 -11.21 -1.37 -10.28
N ASP A 18 -11.92 -2.27 -10.96
CA ASP A 18 -11.96 -2.30 -12.43
C ASP A 18 -12.50 -0.99 -12.99
N SER A 19 -13.36 -0.30 -12.25
CA SER A 19 -13.88 1.01 -12.65
C SER A 19 -12.80 2.08 -12.69
N TYR A 20 -11.70 1.89 -11.97
CA TYR A 20 -10.58 2.84 -11.96
C TYR A 20 -9.52 2.45 -12.99
N ILE A 21 -9.06 1.22 -12.96
CA ILE A 21 -8.12 0.67 -13.97
C ILE A 21 -8.69 -0.67 -14.45
N SER A 22 -9.21 -0.71 -15.66
CA SER A 22 -9.85 -1.92 -16.20
C SER A 22 -8.86 -2.86 -16.91
N ASN A 23 -7.78 -2.32 -17.44
CA ASN A 23 -6.78 -3.14 -18.15
C ASN A 23 -5.96 -3.96 -17.14
N GLU A 24 -5.98 -5.28 -17.29
CA GLU A 24 -5.34 -6.18 -16.33
C GLU A 24 -3.81 -6.01 -16.27
N PHE A 25 -3.17 -5.73 -17.40
CA PHE A 25 -1.72 -5.52 -17.43
C PHE A 25 -1.34 -4.22 -16.73
N GLN A 26 -2.09 -3.16 -16.98
CA GLN A 26 -1.87 -1.87 -16.30
C GLN A 26 -2.13 -2.01 -14.79
N LYS A 27 -3.20 -2.69 -14.42
CA LYS A 27 -3.55 -2.91 -13.03
C LYS A 27 -2.43 -3.66 -12.30
N LEU A 28 -1.92 -4.74 -12.89
CA LEU A 28 -0.84 -5.51 -12.30
C LEU A 28 0.44 -4.68 -12.16
N ASP A 29 0.77 -3.90 -13.18
CA ASP A 29 1.93 -3.00 -13.14
C ASP A 29 1.82 -2.00 -11.98
N ILE A 30 0.65 -1.38 -11.84
CA ILE A 30 0.40 -0.41 -10.76
C ILE A 30 0.49 -1.09 -9.39
N TYR A 31 -0.08 -2.29 -9.22
CA TYR A 31 0.04 -3.03 -7.98
C TYR A 31 1.51 -3.26 -7.60
N LYS A 32 2.32 -3.68 -8.56
CA LYS A 32 3.76 -3.92 -8.34
C LYS A 32 4.49 -2.65 -7.92
N ARG A 33 4.17 -1.54 -8.57
CA ARG A 33 4.81 -0.26 -8.28
C ARG A 33 4.39 0.28 -6.93
N ILE A 34 3.12 0.12 -6.55
CA ILE A 34 2.64 0.48 -5.22
C ILE A 34 3.35 -0.36 -4.15
N ALA A 35 3.49 -1.67 -4.40
CA ALA A 35 4.19 -2.56 -3.47
C ALA A 35 5.67 -2.18 -3.29
N GLY A 36 6.24 -1.47 -4.24
CA GLY A 36 7.63 -1.00 -4.18
C GLY A 36 7.84 0.36 -3.52
N ILE A 37 6.79 0.98 -3.00
CA ILE A 37 6.90 2.26 -2.29
C ILE A 37 7.72 2.08 -1.01
N GLU A 38 8.77 2.89 -0.86
CA GLU A 38 9.63 2.86 0.32
C GLU A 38 9.75 4.22 1.00
N THR A 39 9.52 5.31 0.25
CA THR A 39 9.73 6.68 0.74
C THR A 39 8.48 7.53 0.53
N GLN A 40 8.42 8.68 1.19
CA GLN A 40 7.37 9.67 0.96
C GLN A 40 7.37 10.14 -0.49
N GLN A 41 8.56 10.30 -1.08
CA GLN A 41 8.67 10.70 -2.47
C GLN A 41 8.07 9.66 -3.42
N ASP A 42 8.32 8.38 -3.15
CA ASP A 42 7.73 7.29 -3.94
C ASP A 42 6.20 7.34 -3.87
N TYR A 43 5.67 7.59 -2.67
CA TYR A 43 4.23 7.73 -2.46
C TYR A 43 3.67 8.90 -3.26
N ASP A 44 4.31 10.07 -3.16
CA ASP A 44 3.85 11.28 -3.84
C ASP A 44 3.90 11.10 -5.36
N ASP A 45 4.97 10.50 -5.87
CA ASP A 45 5.15 10.24 -7.31
C ASP A 45 4.07 9.29 -7.83
N MET A 46 3.75 8.24 -7.06
CA MET A 46 2.73 7.28 -7.47
C MET A 46 1.35 7.93 -7.49
N LEU A 47 1.03 8.71 -6.47
CA LEU A 47 -0.25 9.42 -6.40
C LEU A 47 -0.40 10.40 -7.57
N GLU A 48 0.65 11.16 -7.86
CA GLU A 48 0.66 12.09 -8.98
C GLU A 48 0.45 11.39 -10.31
N GLU A 49 1.10 10.26 -10.52
CA GLU A 49 0.95 9.48 -11.75
C GLU A 49 -0.49 8.94 -11.89
N LEU A 50 -1.05 8.44 -10.81
CA LEU A 50 -2.43 7.94 -10.83
C LEU A 50 -3.42 9.05 -11.18
N LEU A 51 -3.26 10.22 -10.56
CA LEU A 51 -4.09 11.38 -10.86
C LEU A 51 -3.99 11.79 -12.33
N ASP A 52 -2.78 11.79 -12.86
CA ASP A 52 -2.50 12.21 -14.24
C ASP A 52 -3.06 11.23 -15.27
N ARG A 53 -2.90 9.92 -15.02
CA ARG A 53 -3.27 8.86 -15.99
C ARG A 53 -4.72 8.39 -15.86
N PHE A 54 -5.26 8.32 -14.65
CA PHE A 54 -6.53 7.66 -14.38
C PHE A 54 -7.55 8.54 -13.65
N GLY A 55 -7.15 9.73 -13.26
CA GLY A 55 -8.02 10.64 -12.51
C GLY A 55 -7.95 10.39 -11.01
N GLU A 56 -8.85 11.01 -10.26
CA GLU A 56 -8.85 10.88 -8.81
C GLU A 56 -9.11 9.45 -8.37
N PRO A 57 -8.22 8.87 -7.57
CA PRO A 57 -8.45 7.54 -7.03
C PRO A 57 -9.51 7.59 -5.94
N GLY A 58 -10.31 6.54 -5.86
CA GLY A 58 -11.27 6.38 -4.78
C GLY A 58 -10.60 5.92 -3.50
N LYS A 59 -11.42 5.75 -2.46
CA LYS A 59 -10.93 5.39 -1.14
C LYS A 59 -10.18 4.06 -1.11
N ALA A 60 -10.61 3.07 -1.87
CA ALA A 60 -9.95 1.76 -1.90
C ALA A 60 -8.51 1.87 -2.41
N VAL A 61 -8.27 2.69 -3.44
CA VAL A 61 -6.93 2.92 -3.98
C VAL A 61 -6.09 3.75 -3.00
N LEU A 62 -6.66 4.79 -2.40
CA LEU A 62 -5.96 5.58 -1.39
C LEU A 62 -5.56 4.74 -0.18
N ASN A 63 -6.42 3.83 0.24
CA ASN A 63 -6.12 2.88 1.31
C ASN A 63 -4.95 1.97 0.93
N LEU A 64 -4.93 1.51 -0.31
CA LEU A 64 -3.85 0.67 -0.82
C LEU A 64 -2.50 1.39 -0.76
N LEU A 65 -2.46 2.65 -1.18
CA LEU A 65 -1.27 3.50 -1.10
C LEU A 65 -0.84 3.73 0.35
N ALA A 66 -1.80 4.00 1.23
CA ALA A 66 -1.53 4.23 2.65
C ALA A 66 -0.96 2.98 3.32
N ILE A 67 -1.49 1.80 3.00
CA ILE A 67 -0.99 0.53 3.52
C ILE A 67 0.43 0.27 3.04
N ALA A 68 0.73 0.53 1.78
CA ALA A 68 2.07 0.37 1.23
C ALA A 68 3.08 1.26 1.95
N LYS A 69 2.71 2.52 2.20
CA LYS A 69 3.55 3.46 2.95
C LYS A 69 3.75 3.02 4.40
N LEU A 70 2.67 2.58 5.05
CA LEU A 70 2.74 2.08 6.41
C LEU A 70 3.65 0.85 6.50
N LYS A 71 3.53 -0.06 5.54
CA LYS A 71 4.38 -1.25 5.46
C LYS A 71 5.86 -0.86 5.35
N ALA A 72 6.19 0.11 4.50
CA ALA A 72 7.55 0.57 4.33
C ALA A 72 8.11 1.19 5.62
N ILE A 73 7.33 2.04 6.28
CA ILE A 73 7.72 2.66 7.56
C ILE A 73 7.91 1.60 8.64
N ALA A 74 6.98 0.66 8.73
CA ALA A 74 7.04 -0.42 9.71
C ALA A 74 8.27 -1.29 9.51
N HIS A 75 8.59 -1.62 8.26
CA HIS A 75 9.76 -2.43 7.94
C HIS A 75 11.05 -1.71 8.36
N GLN A 76 11.16 -0.41 8.14
CA GLN A 76 12.31 0.39 8.55
C GLN A 76 12.45 0.42 10.08
N GLY A 77 11.34 0.28 10.81
CA GLY A 77 11.32 0.22 12.27
C GLY A 77 11.41 -1.20 12.82
N TYR A 78 11.74 -2.19 11.99
CA TYR A 78 11.84 -3.60 12.38
C TYR A 78 10.51 -4.18 12.89
N VAL A 79 9.39 -3.69 12.35
CA VAL A 79 8.07 -4.25 12.62
C VAL A 79 7.76 -5.29 11.55
N THR A 80 7.50 -6.54 11.96
CA THR A 80 7.24 -7.64 11.02
C THR A 80 5.76 -7.78 10.69
N GLU A 81 4.89 -7.33 11.58
CA GLU A 81 3.45 -7.48 11.38
C GLU A 81 2.67 -6.34 12.03
N ILE A 82 1.68 -5.83 11.31
CA ILE A 82 0.65 -4.96 11.85
C ILE A 82 -0.68 -5.64 11.55
N LYS A 83 -1.43 -5.99 12.58
CA LYS A 83 -2.68 -6.73 12.42
C LYS A 83 -3.79 -6.09 13.24
N GLN A 84 -4.95 -5.88 12.61
CA GLN A 84 -6.15 -5.42 13.27
C GLN A 84 -7.06 -6.60 13.56
N THR A 85 -7.48 -6.71 14.82
CA THR A 85 -8.46 -7.71 15.26
C THR A 85 -9.55 -6.94 16.02
N GLY A 86 -10.72 -6.79 15.42
CA GLY A 86 -11.78 -5.97 15.98
C GLY A 86 -11.31 -4.52 16.08
N LYS A 87 -11.28 -3.98 17.30
CA LYS A 87 -10.82 -2.61 17.58
C LYS A 87 -9.37 -2.54 18.04
N THR A 88 -8.68 -3.69 18.06
CA THR A 88 -7.29 -3.77 18.53
C THR A 88 -6.35 -3.85 17.36
N VAL A 89 -5.27 -3.07 17.40
CA VAL A 89 -4.19 -3.14 16.42
C VAL A 89 -2.94 -3.64 17.15
N ARG A 90 -2.33 -4.69 16.62
CA ARG A 90 -1.15 -5.29 17.22
C ARG A 90 0.05 -5.10 16.29
N PHE A 91 1.18 -4.73 16.90
CA PHE A 91 2.45 -4.61 16.22
C PHE A 91 3.39 -5.71 16.71
N THR A 92 4.04 -6.39 15.78
CA THR A 92 5.02 -7.42 16.11
C THR A 92 6.40 -6.95 15.66
N LEU A 93 7.38 -6.98 16.57
CA LEU A 93 8.74 -6.57 16.30
C LEU A 93 9.59 -7.74 15.80
N TYR A 94 10.54 -7.42 14.96
CA TYR A 94 11.51 -8.38 14.43
C TYR A 94 12.49 -8.84 15.51
#